data_88c3ff2756e2a9c2875f7f14226a29f3
#
_entry.id   88c3ff2756e2a9c2875f7f14226a29f3
#
_cell.length_a   1.000
_cell.length_b   1.000
_cell.length_c   1.000
_cell.angle_alpha   90.00
_cell.angle_beta   90.00
_cell.angle_gamma   90.00
#
_symmetry.space_group_name_H-M   'P 1'
#
loop_
_entity.id
_entity.type
_entity.pdbx_description
1 polymer ?
#
loop_
_entity_poly.entity_id
_entity_poly.type
_entity_poly.pdbx_seq_one_letter_code
_entity_poly.pdbx_strand_id
1 'polypeptide(L)'
;MDHLIHRASVLMEALPYIRRFYGKVIVIKYGGHAMVDEKLKESFAKDIIMMRYIGMIPVVVHGGGPQIGQVLNRMGIESKFHQGMRITDEATMDVVEMVLVGKVNKEIVGLVNQHGGRAIGLSGKDGQLIKARKLAEEKVSFDRDGVNEIIDLGRVGNVAEVNTGILQLLEKDNFIPIIAPVGVSEAGEALNINADLVAGAIASALQAEKLVLLTDVEGVKDAQGKLISELSVSRATKLIDDKVIQGGMIPKVSCCIRALSSGVRSAHIIDGRQQHAVLLEIFTDKGVGTILHE
;
A
#
# COMPACT_ATOMS: atom_id res chain seq x y z
N MET A 1 -36.39 21.94 5.79
CA MET A 1 -35.71 22.56 4.65
C MET A 1 -34.21 22.70 4.93
N ASP A 2 -33.81 23.21 6.08
CA ASP A 2 -32.38 23.46 6.45
C ASP A 2 -31.48 22.22 6.38
N HIS A 3 -31.99 21.06 6.82
CA HIS A 3 -31.24 19.79 6.69
C HIS A 3 -31.00 19.40 5.23
N LEU A 4 -31.93 19.68 4.32
CA LEU A 4 -31.77 19.40 2.89
C LEU A 4 -30.75 20.37 2.25
N ILE A 5 -30.82 21.64 2.63
CA ILE A 5 -29.84 22.67 2.20
C ILE A 5 -28.44 22.31 2.68
N HIS A 6 -28.31 21.91 3.96
CA HIS A 6 -27.03 21.48 4.51
C HIS A 6 -26.43 20.30 3.73
N ARG A 7 -27.24 19.28 3.38
CA ARG A 7 -26.78 18.15 2.55
C ARG A 7 -26.26 18.60 1.18
N ALA A 8 -26.98 19.53 0.54
CA ALA A 8 -26.54 20.10 -0.73
C ALA A 8 -25.23 20.90 -0.57
N SER A 9 -25.09 21.66 0.51
CA SER A 9 -23.86 22.42 0.80
C SER A 9 -22.65 21.51 0.95
N VAL A 10 -22.79 20.40 1.70
CA VAL A 10 -21.69 19.40 1.85
C VAL A 10 -21.28 18.82 0.50
N LEU A 11 -22.21 18.53 -0.41
CA LEU A 11 -21.87 18.06 -1.76
C LEU A 11 -21.16 19.14 -2.59
N MET A 12 -21.56 20.41 -2.41
CA MET A 12 -20.91 21.53 -3.10
C MET A 12 -19.49 21.80 -2.58
N GLU A 13 -19.24 21.57 -1.29
CA GLU A 13 -17.90 21.64 -0.70
C GLU A 13 -16.95 20.60 -1.28
N ALA A 14 -17.45 19.43 -1.68
CA ALA A 14 -16.65 18.38 -2.32
C ALA A 14 -16.27 18.69 -3.78
N LEU A 15 -17.02 19.57 -4.47
CA LEU A 15 -16.89 19.82 -5.91
C LEU A 15 -15.50 20.26 -6.36
N PRO A 16 -14.76 21.15 -5.66
CA PRO A 16 -13.38 21.52 -6.04
C PRO A 16 -12.43 20.32 -6.07
N TYR A 17 -12.54 19.42 -5.10
CA TYR A 17 -11.73 18.21 -5.02
C TYR A 17 -12.10 17.21 -6.12
N ILE A 18 -13.39 17.00 -6.39
CA ILE A 18 -13.86 16.15 -7.50
C ILE A 18 -13.26 16.66 -8.81
N ARG A 19 -13.34 17.96 -9.10
CA ARG A 19 -12.78 18.57 -10.32
C ARG A 19 -11.26 18.40 -10.40
N ARG A 20 -10.56 18.56 -9.27
CA ARG A 20 -9.09 18.44 -9.19
C ARG A 20 -8.63 17.02 -9.50
N PHE A 21 -9.33 16.01 -8.97
CA PHE A 21 -8.90 14.61 -9.03
C PHE A 21 -9.65 13.77 -10.06
N TYR A 22 -10.57 14.37 -10.83
CA TYR A 22 -11.25 13.69 -11.93
C TYR A 22 -10.22 13.19 -12.97
N GLY A 23 -10.31 11.91 -13.36
CA GLY A 23 -9.38 11.27 -14.28
C GLY A 23 -7.97 11.06 -13.73
N LYS A 24 -7.73 11.29 -12.43
CA LYS A 24 -6.42 11.11 -11.81
C LYS A 24 -6.29 9.73 -11.19
N VAL A 25 -5.12 9.11 -11.41
CA VAL A 25 -4.75 7.85 -10.77
C VAL A 25 -4.35 8.11 -9.32
N ILE A 26 -4.96 7.35 -8.41
CA ILE A 26 -4.65 7.38 -6.98
C ILE A 26 -4.32 5.94 -6.56
N VAL A 27 -3.07 5.70 -6.20
CA VAL A 27 -2.64 4.38 -5.73
C VAL A 27 -2.74 4.34 -4.21
N ILE A 28 -3.42 3.33 -3.70
CA ILE A 28 -3.71 3.19 -2.27
C ILE A 28 -3.14 1.87 -1.78
N LYS A 29 -2.21 1.95 -0.84
CA LYS A 29 -1.77 0.76 -0.12
C LYS A 29 -2.71 0.52 1.05
N TYR A 30 -3.43 -0.59 1.00
CA TYR A 30 -4.36 -1.03 2.01
C TYR A 30 -3.73 -2.09 2.92
N GLY A 31 -3.69 -1.85 4.22
CA GLY A 31 -3.03 -2.76 5.15
C GLY A 31 -3.26 -2.38 6.61
N GLY A 32 -2.63 -3.14 7.51
CA GLY A 32 -2.73 -2.91 8.94
C GLY A 32 -4.09 -3.27 9.52
N HIS A 33 -4.47 -2.58 10.59
CA HIS A 33 -5.71 -2.82 11.33
C HIS A 33 -6.98 -2.61 10.47
N ALA A 34 -6.90 -1.74 9.47
CA ALA A 34 -7.98 -1.52 8.49
C ALA A 34 -8.43 -2.80 7.76
N MET A 35 -7.57 -3.82 7.70
CA MET A 35 -7.89 -5.12 7.07
C MET A 35 -8.47 -6.15 8.05
N VAL A 36 -8.63 -5.81 9.32
CA VAL A 36 -9.06 -6.76 10.37
C VAL A 36 -10.44 -6.40 10.91
N ASP A 37 -10.70 -5.12 11.12
CA ASP A 37 -11.99 -4.63 11.61
C ASP A 37 -13.03 -4.57 10.48
N GLU A 38 -14.19 -5.21 10.67
CA GLU A 38 -15.23 -5.32 9.63
C GLU A 38 -15.82 -3.95 9.24
N LYS A 39 -15.97 -3.02 10.19
CA LYS A 39 -16.50 -1.67 9.90
C LYS A 39 -15.50 -0.86 9.08
N LEU A 40 -14.21 -1.01 9.37
CA LEU A 40 -13.15 -0.35 8.60
C LEU A 40 -13.04 -0.94 7.19
N LYS A 41 -13.20 -2.27 7.03
CA LYS A 41 -13.25 -2.92 5.72
C LYS A 41 -14.40 -2.38 4.86
N GLU A 42 -15.61 -2.32 5.43
CA GLU A 42 -16.79 -1.74 4.75
C GLU A 42 -16.58 -0.28 4.37
N SER A 43 -16.06 0.51 5.31
CA SER A 43 -15.75 1.93 5.11
C SER A 43 -14.78 2.10 3.94
N PHE A 44 -13.67 1.37 3.95
CA PHE A 44 -12.67 1.38 2.88
C PHE A 44 -13.28 1.01 1.52
N ALA A 45 -14.07 -0.08 1.45
CA ALA A 45 -14.71 -0.49 0.20
C ALA A 45 -15.63 0.62 -0.36
N LYS A 46 -16.43 1.26 0.49
CA LYS A 46 -17.30 2.38 0.11
C LYS A 46 -16.49 3.59 -0.36
N ASP A 47 -15.35 3.89 0.28
CA ASP A 47 -14.46 4.97 -0.13
C ASP A 47 -13.94 4.77 -1.56
N ILE A 48 -13.41 3.57 -1.83
CA ILE A 48 -12.85 3.23 -3.16
C ILE A 48 -13.93 3.26 -4.24
N ILE A 49 -15.12 2.76 -3.93
CA ILE A 49 -16.27 2.80 -4.84
C ILE A 49 -16.66 4.24 -5.13
N MET A 50 -16.79 5.08 -4.09
CA MET A 50 -17.13 6.49 -4.24
C MET A 50 -16.10 7.20 -5.13
N MET A 51 -14.81 7.01 -4.88
CA MET A 51 -13.74 7.56 -5.73
C MET A 51 -13.93 7.19 -7.19
N ARG A 52 -14.24 5.92 -7.47
CA ARG A 52 -14.45 5.47 -8.86
C ARG A 52 -15.68 6.10 -9.50
N TYR A 53 -16.79 6.18 -8.79
CA TYR A 53 -18.04 6.78 -9.30
C TYR A 53 -17.92 8.27 -9.61
N ILE A 54 -17.09 9.02 -8.87
CA ILE A 54 -16.86 10.44 -9.13
C ILE A 54 -15.73 10.71 -10.13
N GLY A 55 -15.25 9.65 -10.82
CA GLY A 55 -14.32 9.76 -11.93
C GLY A 55 -12.85 9.73 -11.58
N MET A 56 -12.47 9.43 -10.33
CA MET A 56 -11.09 9.11 -9.96
C MET A 56 -10.73 7.68 -10.40
N ILE A 57 -9.43 7.38 -10.48
CA ILE A 57 -8.92 6.07 -10.89
C ILE A 57 -8.18 5.43 -9.71
N PRO A 58 -8.91 4.79 -8.76
CA PRO A 58 -8.28 4.11 -7.64
C PRO A 58 -7.63 2.79 -8.08
N VAL A 59 -6.39 2.57 -7.63
CA VAL A 59 -5.64 1.31 -7.76
C VAL A 59 -5.23 0.89 -6.36
N VAL A 60 -5.65 -0.29 -5.92
CA VAL A 60 -5.41 -0.77 -4.56
C VAL A 60 -4.33 -1.83 -4.55
N VAL A 61 -3.32 -1.65 -3.69
CA VAL A 61 -2.33 -2.68 -3.36
C VAL A 61 -2.55 -3.08 -1.91
N HIS A 62 -2.82 -4.34 -1.63
CA HIS A 62 -3.10 -4.77 -0.27
C HIS A 62 -1.93 -5.48 0.41
N GLY A 63 -1.88 -5.41 1.73
CA GLY A 63 -1.02 -6.25 2.56
C GLY A 63 -1.67 -7.60 2.91
N GLY A 64 -1.21 -8.23 4.00
CA GLY A 64 -1.77 -9.48 4.49
C GLY A 64 -0.84 -10.24 5.44
N GLY A 65 0.15 -9.56 6.01
CA GLY A 65 1.11 -10.17 6.96
C GLY A 65 0.46 -10.92 8.12
N PRO A 66 -0.53 -10.34 8.82
CA PRO A 66 -1.24 -11.04 9.89
C PRO A 66 -1.97 -12.30 9.41
N GLN A 67 -2.63 -12.24 8.25
CA GLN A 67 -3.36 -13.37 7.67
C GLN A 67 -2.41 -14.50 7.27
N ILE A 68 -1.26 -14.19 6.68
CA ILE A 68 -0.20 -15.17 6.40
C ILE A 68 0.27 -15.82 7.70
N GLY A 69 0.58 -15.02 8.74
CA GLY A 69 1.03 -15.53 10.03
C GLY A 69 0.03 -16.49 10.68
N GLN A 70 -1.28 -16.18 10.60
CA GLN A 70 -2.33 -17.06 11.12
C GLN A 70 -2.38 -18.40 10.40
N VAL A 71 -2.23 -18.43 9.07
CA VAL A 71 -2.25 -19.69 8.30
C VAL A 71 -0.98 -20.49 8.55
N LEU A 72 0.19 -19.89 8.52
CA LEU A 72 1.46 -20.56 8.84
C LEU A 72 1.42 -21.20 10.23
N ASN A 73 0.92 -20.48 11.24
CA ASN A 73 0.80 -21.00 12.60
C ASN A 73 -0.15 -22.22 12.67
N ARG A 74 -1.28 -22.21 11.93
CA ARG A 74 -2.19 -23.37 11.83
C ARG A 74 -1.55 -24.56 11.14
N MET A 75 -0.62 -24.33 10.23
CA MET A 75 0.14 -25.38 9.53
C MET A 75 1.38 -25.85 10.31
N GLY A 76 1.67 -25.26 11.48
CA GLY A 76 2.85 -25.57 12.28
C GLY A 76 4.15 -25.03 11.66
N ILE A 77 4.07 -24.07 10.74
CA ILE A 77 5.23 -23.43 10.11
C ILE A 77 5.62 -22.18 10.89
N GLU A 78 6.85 -22.12 11.36
CA GLU A 78 7.36 -20.97 12.12
C GLU A 78 7.60 -19.77 11.20
N SER A 79 7.07 -18.61 11.59
CA SER A 79 7.32 -17.34 10.89
C SER A 79 8.57 -16.67 11.44
N LYS A 80 9.58 -16.48 10.60
CA LYS A 80 10.79 -15.73 10.92
C LYS A 80 10.82 -14.42 10.16
N PHE A 81 11.40 -13.39 10.79
CA PHE A 81 11.51 -12.06 10.20
C PHE A 81 12.93 -11.52 10.32
N HIS A 82 13.39 -10.85 9.28
CA HIS A 82 14.60 -10.06 9.28
C HIS A 82 14.31 -8.67 8.77
N GLN A 83 14.66 -7.64 9.53
CA GLN A 83 14.39 -6.22 9.21
C GLN A 83 12.94 -5.93 8.77
N GLY A 84 11.96 -6.62 9.40
CA GLY A 84 10.54 -6.47 9.07
C GLY A 84 10.09 -7.24 7.81
N MET A 85 10.98 -7.90 7.10
CA MET A 85 10.67 -8.80 5.98
C MET A 85 10.54 -10.23 6.48
N ARG A 86 9.52 -10.96 5.99
CA ARG A 86 9.33 -12.38 6.34
C ARG A 86 10.33 -13.22 5.56
N ILE A 87 11.17 -13.99 6.25
CA ILE A 87 11.98 -15.03 5.62
C ILE A 87 11.00 -16.02 4.98
N THR A 88 11.14 -16.21 3.68
CA THR A 88 10.14 -16.90 2.86
C THR A 88 10.81 -18.03 2.09
N ASP A 89 10.92 -19.19 2.70
CA ASP A 89 11.32 -20.41 2.00
C ASP A 89 10.22 -20.88 1.02
N GLU A 90 10.44 -21.97 0.32
CA GLU A 90 9.50 -22.47 -0.69
C GLU A 90 8.12 -22.79 -0.10
N ALA A 91 8.10 -23.52 1.01
CA ALA A 91 6.84 -23.89 1.69
C ALA A 91 6.09 -22.65 2.23
N THR A 92 6.83 -21.68 2.76
CA THR A 92 6.28 -20.40 3.20
C THR A 92 5.74 -19.59 2.00
N MET A 93 6.42 -19.63 0.84
CA MET A 93 5.96 -18.90 -0.36
C MET A 93 4.64 -19.46 -0.89
N ASP A 94 4.44 -20.77 -0.88
CA ASP A 94 3.16 -21.38 -1.25
C ASP A 94 2.02 -20.86 -0.36
N VAL A 95 2.24 -20.77 0.94
CA VAL A 95 1.25 -20.21 1.88
C VAL A 95 1.05 -18.71 1.63
N VAL A 96 2.11 -17.95 1.37
CA VAL A 96 2.02 -16.53 1.04
C VAL A 96 1.16 -16.32 -0.20
N GLU A 97 1.41 -17.07 -1.27
CA GLU A 97 0.63 -16.98 -2.51
C GLU A 97 -0.84 -17.37 -2.28
N MET A 98 -1.11 -18.50 -1.64
CA MET A 98 -2.48 -18.93 -1.30
C MET A 98 -3.23 -17.87 -0.49
N VAL A 99 -2.59 -17.28 0.51
CA VAL A 99 -3.23 -16.31 1.41
C VAL A 99 -3.41 -14.96 0.73
N LEU A 100 -2.36 -14.43 0.12
CA LEU A 100 -2.44 -13.09 -0.47
C LEU A 100 -3.34 -13.10 -1.72
N VAL A 101 -3.10 -14.01 -2.66
CA VAL A 101 -3.80 -14.01 -3.95
C VAL A 101 -5.18 -14.69 -3.86
N GLY A 102 -5.24 -15.81 -3.14
CA GLY A 102 -6.48 -16.59 -3.03
C GLY A 102 -7.45 -16.04 -1.99
N LYS A 103 -7.00 -15.77 -0.77
CA LYS A 103 -7.87 -15.38 0.34
C LYS A 103 -8.06 -13.88 0.44
N VAL A 104 -7.01 -13.16 0.82
CA VAL A 104 -7.10 -11.72 1.14
C VAL A 104 -7.56 -10.90 -0.06
N ASN A 105 -6.95 -11.12 -1.21
CA ASN A 105 -7.33 -10.43 -2.45
C ASN A 105 -8.81 -10.63 -2.77
N LYS A 106 -9.30 -11.87 -2.71
CA LYS A 106 -10.70 -12.21 -3.07
C LYS A 106 -11.70 -11.74 -2.02
N GLU A 107 -11.32 -11.65 -0.75
CA GLU A 107 -12.16 -11.01 0.28
C GLU A 107 -12.37 -9.52 -0.04
N ILE A 108 -11.32 -8.79 -0.41
CA ILE A 108 -11.44 -7.36 -0.77
C ILE A 108 -12.27 -7.19 -2.04
N VAL A 109 -11.98 -7.97 -3.08
CA VAL A 109 -12.75 -7.95 -4.34
C VAL A 109 -14.22 -8.25 -4.10
N GLY A 110 -14.52 -9.29 -3.31
CA GLY A 110 -15.89 -9.66 -2.96
C GLY A 110 -16.62 -8.53 -2.25
N LEU A 111 -15.96 -7.90 -1.27
CA LEU A 111 -16.55 -6.81 -0.50
C LEU A 111 -16.85 -5.58 -1.38
N VAL A 112 -15.91 -5.17 -2.24
CA VAL A 112 -16.12 -4.05 -3.17
C VAL A 112 -17.27 -4.37 -4.14
N ASN A 113 -17.32 -5.58 -4.70
CA ASN A 113 -18.38 -5.97 -5.65
C ASN A 113 -19.75 -6.09 -4.95
N GLN A 114 -19.80 -6.57 -3.71
CA GLN A 114 -21.03 -6.65 -2.91
C GLN A 114 -21.66 -5.28 -2.64
N HIS A 115 -20.82 -4.24 -2.50
CA HIS A 115 -21.27 -2.86 -2.32
C HIS A 115 -21.48 -2.09 -3.65
N GLY A 116 -21.51 -2.78 -4.80
CA GLY A 116 -21.85 -2.18 -6.09
C GLY A 116 -20.65 -1.61 -6.86
N GLY A 117 -19.40 -1.88 -6.41
CA GLY A 117 -18.21 -1.60 -7.20
C GLY A 117 -17.96 -2.65 -8.28
N ARG A 118 -16.95 -2.40 -9.12
CA ARG A 118 -16.49 -3.35 -10.14
C ARG A 118 -15.00 -3.62 -9.90
N ALA A 119 -14.69 -4.47 -8.92
CA ALA A 119 -13.31 -4.82 -8.59
C ALA A 119 -12.86 -6.10 -9.29
N ILE A 120 -11.57 -6.14 -9.65
CA ILE A 120 -10.88 -7.32 -10.14
C ILE A 120 -9.59 -7.53 -9.35
N GLY A 121 -9.30 -8.77 -8.98
CA GLY A 121 -8.11 -9.12 -8.21
C GLY A 121 -7.01 -9.63 -9.11
N LEU A 122 -5.81 -9.10 -8.90
CA LEU A 122 -4.58 -9.42 -9.61
C LEU A 122 -3.44 -9.74 -8.63
N SER A 123 -2.46 -10.45 -9.13
CA SER A 123 -1.11 -10.55 -8.56
C SER A 123 -0.09 -10.04 -9.58
N GLY A 124 1.16 -9.94 -9.24
CA GLY A 124 2.21 -9.57 -10.18
C GLY A 124 2.44 -10.58 -11.30
N LYS A 125 1.94 -11.83 -11.14
CA LYS A 125 2.02 -12.88 -12.17
C LYS A 125 1.05 -12.64 -13.32
N ASP A 126 -0.10 -11.98 -13.04
CA ASP A 126 -1.15 -11.73 -14.03
C ASP A 126 -0.67 -10.70 -15.07
N GLY A 127 -0.57 -11.13 -16.32
CA GLY A 127 -0.01 -10.31 -17.39
C GLY A 127 1.43 -9.83 -17.14
N GLN A 128 2.19 -10.52 -16.29
CA GLN A 128 3.51 -10.08 -15.83
C GLN A 128 3.51 -8.65 -15.26
N LEU A 129 2.45 -8.31 -14.52
CA LEU A 129 2.24 -6.98 -13.96
C LEU A 129 3.42 -6.51 -13.12
N ILE A 130 4.01 -7.40 -12.28
CA ILE A 130 5.15 -7.06 -11.41
C ILE A 130 6.28 -8.04 -11.70
N LYS A 131 7.26 -7.63 -12.51
CA LYS A 131 8.52 -8.33 -12.61
C LYS A 131 9.38 -8.00 -11.38
N ALA A 132 9.96 -9.03 -10.80
CA ALA A 132 10.69 -8.91 -9.55
C ALA A 132 12.08 -9.55 -9.64
N ARG A 133 13.00 -9.05 -8.81
CA ARG A 133 14.31 -9.67 -8.59
C ARG A 133 14.38 -10.17 -7.15
N LYS A 134 14.90 -11.39 -6.97
CA LYS A 134 15.18 -11.92 -5.64
C LYS A 134 16.14 -10.96 -4.92
N LEU A 135 15.88 -10.71 -3.63
CA LEU A 135 16.85 -9.98 -2.81
C LEU A 135 18.11 -10.81 -2.63
N ALA A 136 19.24 -10.14 -2.76
CA ALA A 136 20.52 -10.77 -2.48
C ALA A 136 20.61 -11.16 -0.99
N GLU A 137 21.39 -12.20 -0.72
CA GLU A 137 21.71 -12.60 0.65
C GLU A 137 22.37 -11.43 1.40
N GLU A 138 21.89 -11.13 2.59
CA GLU A 138 22.51 -10.12 3.44
C GLU A 138 23.52 -10.76 4.38
N LYS A 139 24.75 -10.22 4.37
CA LYS A 139 25.76 -10.55 5.38
C LYS A 139 25.47 -9.75 6.63
N VAL A 140 25.01 -10.41 7.68
CA VAL A 140 24.76 -9.78 8.99
C VAL A 140 25.93 -10.10 9.91
N SER A 141 26.63 -9.06 10.39
CA SER A 141 27.63 -9.21 11.44
C SER A 141 26.94 -9.18 12.78
N PHE A 142 26.95 -10.28 13.53
CA PHE A 142 26.54 -10.28 14.93
C PHE A 142 27.73 -9.90 15.83
N ASP A 143 27.57 -8.87 16.61
CA ASP A 143 28.60 -8.12 17.34
C ASP A 143 29.00 -8.77 18.68
N ARG A 144 29.16 -10.10 18.79
CA ARG A 144 29.77 -10.69 19.98
C ARG A 144 30.84 -11.76 19.78
N ASP A 145 30.88 -12.44 18.61
CA ASP A 145 31.84 -13.52 18.38
C ASP A 145 32.45 -13.51 16.97
N GLY A 146 32.32 -12.44 16.18
CA GLY A 146 32.98 -12.32 14.86
C GLY A 146 32.47 -13.29 13.79
N VAL A 147 31.35 -13.95 13.98
CA VAL A 147 30.73 -14.84 12.99
C VAL A 147 29.82 -14.02 12.10
N ASN A 148 30.22 -13.87 10.84
CA ASN A 148 29.35 -13.32 9.80
C ASN A 148 28.30 -14.39 9.42
N GLU A 149 27.06 -14.24 9.87
CA GLU A 149 25.97 -15.11 9.42
C GLU A 149 25.39 -14.54 8.11
N ILE A 150 25.30 -15.41 7.10
CA ILE A 150 24.62 -15.07 5.84
C ILE A 150 23.15 -15.43 6.02
N ILE A 151 22.27 -14.43 5.97
CA ILE A 151 20.83 -14.65 6.02
C ILE A 151 20.30 -14.71 4.59
N ASP A 152 19.87 -15.89 4.14
CA ASP A 152 19.06 -16.05 2.94
C ASP A 152 17.60 -15.76 3.28
N LEU A 153 17.05 -14.71 2.71
CA LEU A 153 15.64 -14.35 2.86
C LEU A 153 14.70 -15.29 2.07
N GLY A 154 15.25 -16.20 1.28
CA GLY A 154 14.50 -17.09 0.44
C GLY A 154 13.82 -16.39 -0.75
N ARG A 155 12.54 -16.62 -0.95
CA ARG A 155 11.74 -16.07 -2.05
C ARG A 155 11.20 -14.67 -1.74
N VAL A 156 12.06 -13.79 -1.22
CA VAL A 156 11.76 -12.38 -1.02
C VAL A 156 12.35 -11.58 -2.18
N GLY A 157 11.58 -10.62 -2.70
CA GLY A 157 12.00 -9.84 -3.85
C GLY A 157 11.76 -8.35 -3.75
N ASN A 158 12.38 -7.64 -4.68
CA ASN A 158 12.09 -6.24 -4.99
C ASN A 158 11.47 -6.12 -6.39
N VAL A 159 10.64 -5.09 -6.57
CA VAL A 159 10.10 -4.76 -7.89
C VAL A 159 11.24 -4.32 -8.81
N ALA A 160 11.34 -4.98 -9.97
CA ALA A 160 12.27 -4.63 -11.03
C ALA A 160 11.60 -3.77 -12.10
N GLU A 161 10.37 -4.15 -12.50
CA GLU A 161 9.58 -3.48 -13.53
C GLU A 161 8.09 -3.68 -13.25
N VAL A 162 7.27 -2.69 -13.61
CA VAL A 162 5.81 -2.78 -13.59
C VAL A 162 5.29 -2.67 -15.02
N ASN A 163 4.59 -3.71 -15.51
CA ASN A 163 3.90 -3.69 -16.79
C ASN A 163 2.47 -3.16 -16.60
N THR A 164 2.24 -1.89 -16.94
CA THR A 164 0.96 -1.22 -16.72
C THR A 164 -0.15 -1.60 -17.71
N GLY A 165 0.14 -2.42 -18.72
CA GLY A 165 -0.81 -2.72 -19.81
C GLY A 165 -2.15 -3.26 -19.32
N ILE A 166 -2.12 -4.22 -18.36
CA ILE A 166 -3.36 -4.76 -17.78
C ILE A 166 -4.14 -3.70 -17.00
N LEU A 167 -3.46 -2.82 -16.26
CA LEU A 167 -4.11 -1.76 -15.47
C LEU A 167 -4.80 -0.74 -16.38
N GLN A 168 -4.16 -0.36 -17.49
CA GLN A 168 -4.74 0.54 -18.49
C GLN A 168 -5.96 -0.08 -19.20
N LEU A 169 -5.96 -1.40 -19.42
CA LEU A 169 -7.12 -2.11 -19.97
C LEU A 169 -8.30 -2.06 -18.99
N LEU A 170 -8.04 -2.35 -17.72
CA LEU A 170 -9.08 -2.38 -16.68
C LEU A 170 -9.66 -0.99 -16.39
N GLU A 171 -8.84 0.05 -16.49
CA GLU A 171 -9.26 1.44 -16.33
C GLU A 171 -10.34 1.82 -17.35
N LYS A 172 -10.15 1.47 -18.64
CA LYS A 172 -11.10 1.76 -19.74
C LYS A 172 -12.51 1.22 -19.46
N ASP A 173 -12.59 0.05 -18.82
CA ASP A 173 -13.85 -0.61 -18.48
C ASP A 173 -14.34 -0.31 -17.07
N ASN A 174 -13.76 0.70 -16.41
CA ASN A 174 -14.14 1.16 -15.07
C ASN A 174 -13.96 0.11 -13.95
N PHE A 175 -13.05 -0.86 -14.12
CA PHE A 175 -12.68 -1.76 -13.05
C PHE A 175 -11.77 -1.09 -12.03
N ILE A 176 -11.85 -1.58 -10.80
CA ILE A 176 -10.96 -1.22 -9.69
C ILE A 176 -9.97 -2.36 -9.50
N PRO A 177 -8.68 -2.21 -9.87
CA PRO A 177 -7.69 -3.26 -9.66
C PRO A 177 -7.34 -3.38 -8.17
N ILE A 178 -7.38 -4.62 -7.66
CA ILE A 178 -6.95 -5.00 -6.30
C ILE A 178 -5.75 -5.92 -6.45
N ILE A 179 -4.56 -5.47 -6.05
CA ILE A 179 -3.29 -6.11 -6.38
C ILE A 179 -2.67 -6.73 -5.14
N ALA A 180 -2.39 -8.04 -5.21
CA ALA A 180 -1.60 -8.75 -4.21
C ALA A 180 -0.10 -8.53 -4.47
N PRO A 181 0.72 -8.30 -3.43
CA PRO A 181 2.14 -7.98 -3.57
C PRO A 181 3.02 -9.24 -3.78
N VAL A 182 2.67 -10.02 -4.77
CA VAL A 182 3.41 -11.19 -5.24
C VAL A 182 3.92 -10.88 -6.64
N GLY A 183 5.25 -10.83 -6.81
CA GLY A 183 5.90 -10.61 -8.09
C GLY A 183 6.36 -11.91 -8.75
N VAL A 184 6.85 -11.83 -9.98
CA VAL A 184 7.40 -12.95 -10.74
C VAL A 184 8.83 -12.65 -11.16
N SER A 185 9.76 -13.59 -10.93
CA SER A 185 11.14 -13.49 -11.41
C SER A 185 11.22 -13.80 -12.92
N GLU A 186 12.37 -13.53 -13.53
CA GLU A 186 12.65 -13.93 -14.93
C GLU A 186 12.52 -15.43 -15.14
N ALA A 187 12.82 -16.24 -14.11
CA ALA A 187 12.67 -17.70 -14.15
C ALA A 187 11.21 -18.17 -13.92
N GLY A 188 10.26 -17.26 -13.74
CA GLY A 188 8.85 -17.59 -13.48
C GLY A 188 8.53 -17.88 -12.00
N GLU A 189 9.49 -17.72 -11.09
CA GLU A 189 9.28 -17.97 -9.66
C GLU A 189 8.49 -16.85 -8.99
N ALA A 190 7.55 -17.24 -8.12
CA ALA A 190 6.84 -16.29 -7.28
C ALA A 190 7.76 -15.70 -6.20
N LEU A 191 7.70 -14.38 -5.99
CA LEU A 191 8.45 -13.66 -4.96
C LEU A 191 7.51 -12.84 -4.09
N ASN A 192 7.69 -12.97 -2.77
CA ASN A 192 7.02 -12.17 -1.76
C ASN A 192 7.63 -10.77 -1.72
N ILE A 193 6.83 -9.74 -1.91
CA ILE A 193 7.31 -8.35 -1.95
C ILE A 193 6.58 -7.54 -0.89
N ASN A 194 7.27 -6.59 -0.27
CA ASN A 194 6.62 -5.64 0.65
C ASN A 194 5.56 -4.81 -0.09
N ALA A 195 4.34 -4.77 0.45
CA ALA A 195 3.20 -4.10 -0.18
C ALA A 195 3.40 -2.59 -0.36
N ASP A 196 4.14 -1.91 0.54
CA ASP A 196 4.45 -0.48 0.40
C ASP A 196 5.36 -0.27 -0.83
N LEU A 197 6.36 -1.17 -1.05
CA LEU A 197 7.24 -1.12 -2.23
C LEU A 197 6.48 -1.36 -3.53
N VAL A 198 5.56 -2.33 -3.54
CA VAL A 198 4.71 -2.59 -4.72
C VAL A 198 3.82 -1.38 -5.01
N ALA A 199 3.19 -0.80 -3.99
CA ALA A 199 2.34 0.39 -4.16
C ALA A 199 3.14 1.57 -4.71
N GLY A 200 4.33 1.83 -4.17
CA GLY A 200 5.23 2.87 -4.66
C GLY A 200 5.64 2.65 -6.12
N ALA A 201 6.02 1.42 -6.49
CA ALA A 201 6.42 1.09 -7.85
C ALA A 201 5.26 1.23 -8.86
N ILE A 202 4.06 0.78 -8.49
CA ILE A 202 2.85 0.95 -9.31
C ILE A 202 2.50 2.43 -9.46
N ALA A 203 2.57 3.20 -8.36
CA ALA A 203 2.32 4.64 -8.39
C ALA A 203 3.29 5.37 -9.33
N SER A 204 4.58 5.01 -9.27
CA SER A 204 5.61 5.55 -10.16
C SER A 204 5.35 5.19 -11.62
N ALA A 205 5.05 3.92 -11.91
CA ALA A 205 4.81 3.45 -13.28
C ALA A 205 3.55 4.06 -13.92
N LEU A 206 2.52 4.37 -13.10
CA LEU A 206 1.29 5.02 -13.55
C LEU A 206 1.36 6.55 -13.47
N GLN A 207 2.47 7.14 -13.03
CA GLN A 207 2.63 8.58 -12.78
C GLN A 207 1.44 9.12 -11.97
N ALA A 208 1.16 8.46 -10.86
CA ALA A 208 -0.02 8.72 -10.05
C ALA A 208 -0.04 10.14 -9.47
N GLU A 209 -1.22 10.73 -9.37
CA GLU A 209 -1.43 12.01 -8.68
C GLU A 209 -1.15 11.88 -7.19
N LYS A 210 -1.53 10.72 -6.58
CA LYS A 210 -1.30 10.43 -5.17
C LYS A 210 -0.91 8.97 -4.94
N LEU A 211 0.05 8.78 -4.03
CA LEU A 211 0.28 7.51 -3.35
C LEU A 211 -0.22 7.66 -1.90
N VAL A 212 -1.15 6.83 -1.47
CA VAL A 212 -1.70 6.85 -0.11
C VAL A 212 -1.34 5.55 0.60
N LEU A 213 -0.58 5.65 1.69
CA LEU A 213 -0.19 4.51 2.53
C LEU A 213 -1.03 4.50 3.81
N LEU A 214 -1.99 3.56 3.93
CA LEU A 214 -2.71 3.33 5.18
C LEU A 214 -1.83 2.55 6.15
N THR A 215 -1.78 3.03 7.39
CA THR A 215 -0.97 2.46 8.48
C THR A 215 -1.72 2.48 9.81
N ASP A 216 -1.14 1.89 10.87
CA ASP A 216 -1.73 1.83 12.20
C ASP A 216 -1.27 2.99 13.12
N VAL A 217 -0.80 4.08 12.51
CA VAL A 217 -0.39 5.29 13.21
C VAL A 217 -0.89 6.53 12.47
N GLU A 218 -1.03 7.65 13.18
CA GLU A 218 -1.58 8.90 12.64
C GLU A 218 -0.77 9.47 11.46
N GLY A 219 0.53 9.16 11.37
CA GLY A 219 1.47 9.67 10.37
C GLY A 219 2.87 9.74 10.94
N VAL A 220 3.72 10.56 10.34
CA VAL A 220 5.08 10.82 10.81
C VAL A 220 5.06 11.78 12.00
N LYS A 221 5.79 11.44 13.07
CA LYS A 221 5.88 12.28 14.28
C LYS A 221 7.27 12.88 14.42
N ASP A 222 7.33 14.07 15.00
CA ASP A 222 8.57 14.73 15.41
C ASP A 222 9.16 14.11 16.69
N ALA A 223 10.31 14.63 17.12
CA ALA A 223 10.99 14.17 18.35
C ALA A 223 10.16 14.37 19.63
N GLN A 224 9.14 15.22 19.62
CA GLN A 224 8.20 15.48 20.71
C GLN A 224 6.94 14.61 20.63
N GLY A 225 6.85 13.73 19.59
CA GLY A 225 5.69 12.88 19.36
C GLY A 225 4.50 13.57 18.70
N LYS A 226 4.66 14.82 18.22
CA LYS A 226 3.63 15.58 17.54
C LYS A 226 3.59 15.19 16.05
N LEU A 227 2.38 15.05 15.49
CA LEU A 227 2.18 14.77 14.07
C LEU A 227 2.76 15.90 13.20
N ILE A 228 3.53 15.51 12.20
CA ILE A 228 4.01 16.41 11.13
C ILE A 228 3.02 16.27 9.97
N SER A 229 2.19 17.29 9.73
CA SER A 229 1.19 17.25 8.67
C SER A 229 1.78 17.36 7.27
N GLU A 230 2.93 18.08 7.14
CA GLU A 230 3.58 18.33 5.85
C GLU A 230 5.09 18.13 5.97
N LEU A 231 5.69 17.44 5.01
CA LEU A 231 7.07 17.02 5.06
C LEU A 231 7.70 17.03 3.65
N SER A 232 8.71 17.87 3.43
CA SER A 232 9.50 17.83 2.20
C SER A 232 10.44 16.62 2.18
N VAL A 233 10.81 16.15 0.99
CA VAL A 233 11.77 15.04 0.82
C VAL A 233 13.06 15.29 1.58
N SER A 234 13.62 16.52 1.48
CA SER A 234 14.86 16.88 2.16
C SER A 234 14.74 16.81 3.68
N ARG A 235 13.61 17.29 4.25
CA ARG A 235 13.35 17.22 5.68
C ARG A 235 13.11 15.77 6.13
N ALA A 236 12.41 14.98 5.33
CA ALA A 236 12.16 13.56 5.62
C ALA A 236 13.48 12.77 5.72
N THR A 237 14.40 12.96 4.76
CA THR A 237 15.73 12.35 4.76
C THR A 237 16.50 12.74 6.01
N LYS A 238 16.53 14.04 6.35
CA LYS A 238 17.19 14.52 7.56
C LYS A 238 16.61 13.89 8.83
N LEU A 239 15.29 13.75 8.95
CA LEU A 239 14.66 13.13 10.13
C LEU A 239 14.98 11.63 10.24
N ILE A 240 15.26 10.93 9.12
CA ILE A 240 15.77 9.56 9.15
C ILE A 240 17.21 9.54 9.65
N ASP A 241 18.08 10.41 9.11
CA ASP A 241 19.50 10.48 9.50
C ASP A 241 19.66 10.87 10.97
N ASP A 242 18.86 11.83 11.45
CA ASP A 242 18.79 12.28 12.85
C ASP A 242 18.12 11.23 13.79
N LYS A 243 17.71 10.05 13.26
CA LYS A 243 17.03 8.97 13.97
C LYS A 243 15.74 9.39 14.69
N VAL A 244 15.07 10.42 14.21
CA VAL A 244 13.72 10.81 14.66
C VAL A 244 12.69 9.86 14.05
N ILE A 245 12.80 9.58 12.74
CA ILE A 245 12.02 8.54 12.07
C ILE A 245 12.73 7.20 12.27
N GLN A 246 12.04 6.23 12.89
CA GLN A 246 12.63 4.96 13.28
C GLN A 246 11.73 3.76 12.95
N GLY A 247 12.30 2.56 13.02
CA GLY A 247 11.58 1.29 12.91
C GLY A 247 10.76 1.16 11.64
N GLY A 248 9.51 0.70 11.76
CA GLY A 248 8.61 0.46 10.62
C GLY A 248 8.17 1.70 9.85
N MET A 249 8.47 2.92 10.34
CA MET A 249 8.19 4.15 9.60
C MET A 249 9.25 4.44 8.54
N ILE A 250 10.51 4.03 8.74
CA ILE A 250 11.61 4.22 7.77
C ILE A 250 11.24 3.67 6.38
N PRO A 251 10.84 2.39 6.22
CA PRO A 251 10.51 1.86 4.91
C PRO A 251 9.33 2.57 4.24
N LYS A 252 8.36 3.08 5.02
CA LYS A 252 7.22 3.83 4.48
C LYS A 252 7.64 5.18 3.94
N VAL A 253 8.37 5.96 4.73
CA VAL A 253 8.88 7.27 4.31
C VAL A 253 9.84 7.12 3.13
N SER A 254 10.73 6.12 3.15
CA SER A 254 11.64 5.82 2.03
C SER A 254 10.88 5.42 0.75
N CYS A 255 9.76 4.70 0.88
CA CYS A 255 8.88 4.38 -0.24
C CYS A 255 8.26 5.66 -0.83
N CYS A 256 7.74 6.56 0.03
CA CYS A 256 7.18 7.85 -0.40
C CYS A 256 8.23 8.71 -1.12
N ILE A 257 9.43 8.83 -0.56
CA ILE A 257 10.54 9.59 -1.18
C ILE A 257 10.85 9.04 -2.58
N ARG A 258 11.00 7.72 -2.72
CA ARG A 258 11.27 7.10 -4.04
C ARG A 258 10.14 7.33 -5.03
N ALA A 259 8.89 7.24 -4.60
CA ALA A 259 7.74 7.48 -5.45
C ALA A 259 7.71 8.92 -5.96
N LEU A 260 7.95 9.91 -5.09
CA LEU A 260 8.06 11.32 -5.46
C LEU A 260 9.20 11.54 -6.46
N SER A 261 10.41 11.06 -6.19
CA SER A 261 11.56 11.15 -7.10
C SER A 261 11.33 10.45 -8.45
N SER A 262 10.31 9.59 -8.55
CA SER A 262 9.91 8.90 -9.77
C SER A 262 8.70 9.54 -10.46
N GLY A 263 8.27 10.74 -10.06
CA GLY A 263 7.22 11.52 -10.71
C GLY A 263 5.82 11.41 -10.12
N VAL A 264 5.62 10.70 -9.01
CA VAL A 264 4.38 10.77 -8.23
C VAL A 264 4.26 12.16 -7.61
N ARG A 265 3.10 12.80 -7.73
CA ARG A 265 2.95 14.21 -7.36
C ARG A 265 2.92 14.46 -5.86
N SER A 266 2.30 13.56 -5.10
CA SER A 266 2.30 13.61 -3.64
C SER A 266 2.19 12.21 -3.04
N ALA A 267 2.76 12.01 -1.86
CA ALA A 267 2.65 10.75 -1.13
C ALA A 267 2.12 11.03 0.28
N HIS A 268 1.24 10.17 0.78
CA HIS A 268 0.51 10.39 2.02
C HIS A 268 0.64 9.16 2.92
N ILE A 269 0.90 9.39 4.20
CA ILE A 269 0.88 8.35 5.24
C ILE A 269 -0.26 8.70 6.20
N ILE A 270 -1.30 7.86 6.26
CA ILE A 270 -2.53 8.15 6.99
C ILE A 270 -2.93 7.01 7.92
N ASP A 271 -3.73 7.34 8.95
CA ASP A 271 -4.25 6.37 9.90
C ASP A 271 -5.43 5.58 9.31
N GLY A 272 -5.18 4.33 8.96
CA GLY A 272 -6.20 3.41 8.44
C GLY A 272 -7.22 2.94 9.48
N ARG A 273 -7.05 3.28 10.77
CA ARG A 273 -8.01 2.94 11.84
C ARG A 273 -9.20 3.91 11.90
N GLN A 274 -9.15 4.98 11.12
CA GLN A 274 -10.27 5.92 10.99
C GLN A 274 -11.21 5.49 9.88
N GLN A 275 -12.53 5.60 10.13
CA GLN A 275 -13.52 5.40 9.08
C GLN A 275 -13.39 6.48 8.02
N HIS A 276 -13.53 6.11 6.77
CA HIS A 276 -13.41 7.01 5.61
C HIS A 276 -12.06 7.74 5.52
N ALA A 277 -10.97 7.13 6.03
CA ALA A 277 -9.65 7.73 6.07
C ALA A 277 -9.18 8.22 4.69
N VAL A 278 -9.47 7.46 3.63
CA VAL A 278 -9.08 7.82 2.25
C VAL A 278 -9.87 9.05 1.76
N LEU A 279 -11.18 9.10 2.00
CA LEU A 279 -11.99 10.25 1.61
C LEU A 279 -11.62 11.49 2.43
N LEU A 280 -11.37 11.34 3.72
CA LEU A 280 -10.92 12.45 4.58
C LEU A 280 -9.61 13.06 4.08
N GLU A 281 -8.68 12.22 3.59
CA GLU A 281 -7.43 12.69 3.01
C GLU A 281 -7.60 13.39 1.67
N ILE A 282 -8.57 12.95 0.86
CA ILE A 282 -8.78 13.49 -0.50
C ILE A 282 -9.65 14.76 -0.49
N PHE A 283 -10.66 14.82 0.39
CA PHE A 283 -11.69 15.85 0.41
C PHE A 283 -11.51 16.90 1.51
N THR A 284 -10.29 17.03 2.07
CA THR A 284 -9.97 18.09 3.03
C THR A 284 -8.65 18.78 2.67
N ASP A 285 -8.55 20.07 2.98
CA ASP A 285 -7.35 20.87 2.66
C ASP A 285 -6.13 20.45 3.50
N LYS A 286 -6.36 20.04 4.74
CA LYS A 286 -5.28 19.70 5.69
C LYS A 286 -4.90 18.23 5.68
N GLY A 287 -5.74 17.37 5.07
CA GLY A 287 -5.60 15.93 5.19
C GLY A 287 -5.75 15.44 6.64
N VAL A 288 -5.52 14.14 6.84
CA VAL A 288 -5.64 13.47 8.16
C VAL A 288 -4.35 12.81 8.62
N GLY A 289 -3.26 12.97 7.88
CA GLY A 289 -1.98 12.33 8.14
C GLY A 289 -0.79 13.22 7.84
N THR A 290 0.25 12.62 7.26
CA THR A 290 1.44 13.31 6.77
C THR A 290 1.46 13.28 5.25
N ILE A 291 1.48 14.45 4.61
CA ILE A 291 1.75 14.59 3.19
C ILE A 291 3.26 14.78 2.98
N LEU A 292 3.82 14.01 2.03
CA LEU A 292 5.17 14.22 1.52
C LEU A 292 5.10 14.82 0.12
N HIS A 293 5.97 15.77 -0.15
CA HIS A 293 6.12 16.45 -1.45
C HIS A 293 7.60 16.77 -1.72
N GLU A 294 7.93 17.16 -2.94
CA GLU A 294 9.29 17.62 -3.31
C GLU A 294 9.72 18.87 -2.56
#